data_bfd4e84cec26c2cf3f42e1d5bf90479d
#
_entry.id   bfd4e84cec26c2cf3f42e1d5bf90479d
#
_cell.length_a   1.000
_cell.length_b   1.000
_cell.length_c   1.000
_cell.angle_alpha   90.00
_cell.angle_beta   90.00
_cell.angle_gamma   90.00
#
_symmetry.space_group_name_H-M   'P 1'
#
loop_
_entity.id
_entity.type
_entity.pdbx_description
1 polymer ?
#
loop_
_entity_poly.entity_id
_entity_poly.type
_entity_poly.pdbx_seq_one_letter_code
_entity_poly.pdbx_strand_id
1 'polypeptide(L)'
;MKPYSRMRGLVAGTLTTFGLLLVSATQAIAFTYSLDSTSHSSNATATGASATVDFNFTDIGTGKVQLDLDFVNTTGTLTSGSFGEGATSSKLTGIAFDIFSDITVESYTLTGKLDTFTTDVRFNPFSKQVGTFDIGFADNKKFVGGNPNGALASGESASATVVLHAPQNAVDLRERFRAAFESEGLNIAARFQAVNAGSGSDKLLGGTVDPFNSPPKDIPEPAVVSGLGLMLGFMKVRKKRSSKSSSKGT
;
A
#
# COMPACT_ATOMS: atom_id res chain seq x y z
N MET A 1 3.45 -19.92 -85.03
CA MET A 1 2.93 -20.48 -83.76
C MET A 1 3.83 -20.02 -82.64
N LYS A 2 3.32 -19.20 -81.70
CA LYS A 2 4.06 -18.75 -80.52
C LYS A 2 3.46 -19.42 -79.27
N PRO A 3 4.23 -19.99 -78.36
CA PRO A 3 3.72 -20.56 -77.09
C PRO A 3 3.49 -19.45 -76.05
N TYR A 4 2.33 -19.53 -75.39
CA TYR A 4 1.95 -18.69 -74.28
C TYR A 4 2.62 -19.21 -72.99
N SER A 5 3.45 -18.37 -72.37
CA SER A 5 4.01 -18.60 -71.05
C SER A 5 3.00 -18.15 -69.98
N ARG A 6 2.56 -19.09 -69.09
CA ARG A 6 1.72 -18.80 -67.92
C ARG A 6 2.61 -18.47 -66.75
N MET A 7 2.57 -17.21 -66.36
CA MET A 7 3.18 -16.69 -65.12
C MET A 7 2.32 -17.08 -63.91
N ARG A 8 2.84 -17.95 -63.06
CA ARG A 8 2.21 -18.29 -61.77
C ARG A 8 2.69 -17.28 -60.76
N GLY A 9 1.79 -16.38 -60.30
CA GLY A 9 2.06 -15.49 -59.22
C GLY A 9 2.08 -16.22 -57.88
N LEU A 10 3.19 -16.13 -57.17
CA LEU A 10 3.37 -16.59 -55.81
C LEU A 10 2.89 -15.51 -54.84
N VAL A 11 1.77 -15.72 -54.16
CA VAL A 11 1.29 -14.82 -53.12
C VAL A 11 2.00 -15.24 -51.82
N ALA A 12 3.01 -14.47 -51.41
CA ALA A 12 3.64 -14.58 -50.11
C ALA A 12 2.76 -13.92 -49.04
N GLY A 13 2.06 -14.75 -48.28
CA GLY A 13 1.30 -14.28 -47.14
C GLY A 13 2.22 -13.99 -45.95
N THR A 14 2.34 -12.71 -45.60
CA THR A 14 3.06 -12.26 -44.38
C THR A 14 2.22 -12.59 -43.15
N LEU A 15 2.65 -13.57 -42.37
CA LEU A 15 2.07 -13.84 -41.05
C LEU A 15 2.61 -12.81 -40.07
N THR A 16 1.78 -11.81 -39.72
CA THR A 16 2.10 -10.86 -38.65
C THR A 16 1.75 -11.52 -37.31
N THR A 17 2.76 -12.00 -36.61
CA THR A 17 2.63 -12.48 -35.23
C THR A 17 2.45 -11.26 -34.29
N PHE A 18 1.23 -11.03 -33.86
CA PHE A 18 0.93 -10.09 -32.77
C PHE A 18 1.43 -10.72 -31.45
N GLY A 19 2.60 -10.29 -31.00
CA GLY A 19 3.10 -10.62 -29.66
C GLY A 19 2.21 -9.94 -28.60
N LEU A 20 1.41 -10.73 -27.88
CA LEU A 20 0.64 -10.26 -26.74
C LEU A 20 1.62 -10.02 -25.59
N LEU A 21 2.01 -8.78 -25.34
CA LEU A 21 2.72 -8.37 -24.14
C LEU A 21 1.74 -8.51 -22.96
N LEU A 22 1.86 -9.60 -22.21
CA LEU A 22 1.22 -9.73 -20.90
C LEU A 22 1.95 -8.78 -19.94
N VAL A 23 1.43 -7.59 -19.76
CA VAL A 23 1.81 -6.72 -18.66
C VAL A 23 1.19 -7.35 -17.40
N SER A 24 2.02 -8.06 -16.62
CA SER A 24 1.63 -8.50 -15.29
C SER A 24 1.45 -7.25 -14.44
N ALA A 25 0.21 -6.91 -14.12
CA ALA A 25 -0.08 -5.90 -13.11
C ALA A 25 0.47 -6.42 -11.78
N THR A 26 1.51 -5.76 -11.25
CA THR A 26 1.99 -6.00 -9.88
C THR A 26 0.88 -5.58 -8.94
N GLN A 27 0.32 -6.55 -8.22
CA GLN A 27 -0.71 -6.26 -7.23
C GLN A 27 -0.03 -5.62 -6.02
N ALA A 28 -0.44 -4.41 -5.69
CA ALA A 28 -0.11 -3.78 -4.43
C ALA A 28 -0.88 -4.49 -3.30
N ILE A 29 -0.19 -4.86 -2.22
CA ILE A 29 -0.76 -5.64 -1.14
C ILE A 29 -0.56 -4.86 0.15
N ALA A 30 -1.67 -4.51 0.82
CA ALA A 30 -1.66 -3.58 1.93
C ALA A 30 -2.21 -4.19 3.24
N PHE A 31 -1.89 -3.55 4.36
CA PHE A 31 -2.59 -3.65 5.63
C PHE A 31 -2.54 -2.31 6.36
N THR A 32 -3.52 -2.06 7.22
CA THR A 32 -3.57 -0.87 8.08
C THR A 32 -3.18 -1.24 9.49
N TYR A 33 -2.39 -0.39 10.13
CA TYR A 33 -2.05 -0.47 11.56
C TYR A 33 -2.63 0.74 12.28
N SER A 34 -3.38 0.50 13.36
CA SER A 34 -4.02 1.55 14.16
C SER A 34 -3.32 1.71 15.50
N LEU A 35 -3.01 2.94 15.84
CA LEU A 35 -2.50 3.38 17.13
C LEU A 35 -3.57 4.25 17.78
N ASP A 36 -4.14 3.80 18.91
CA ASP A 36 -5.24 4.47 19.59
C ASP A 36 -5.20 4.22 21.11
N SER A 37 -6.30 4.49 21.81
CA SER A 37 -6.39 4.32 23.26
C SER A 37 -6.25 2.87 23.74
N THR A 38 -6.25 1.88 22.86
CA THR A 38 -5.97 0.47 23.19
C THR A 38 -4.48 0.16 23.13
N SER A 39 -3.68 1.04 22.51
CA SER A 39 -2.23 0.99 22.49
C SER A 39 -1.66 1.35 23.87
N HIS A 40 -0.41 0.94 24.12
CA HIS A 40 0.28 1.30 25.36
C HIS A 40 0.64 2.80 25.37
N SER A 41 -0.03 3.57 26.21
CA SER A 41 0.20 5.01 26.34
C SER A 41 1.38 5.35 27.26
N SER A 42 2.08 6.45 26.96
CA SER A 42 3.07 7.04 27.87
C SER A 42 2.45 7.75 29.08
N ASN A 43 1.14 7.97 29.08
CA ASN A 43 0.35 8.53 30.19
C ASN A 43 -0.30 7.41 31.01
N ALA A 44 -0.70 7.71 32.23
CA ALA A 44 -1.43 6.76 33.07
C ALA A 44 -2.77 6.34 32.44
N THR A 45 -3.42 7.27 31.75
CA THR A 45 -4.60 7.04 30.91
C THR A 45 -4.28 7.61 29.53
N ALA A 46 -4.58 6.85 28.47
CA ALA A 46 -4.43 7.32 27.10
C ALA A 46 -5.30 8.56 26.86
N THR A 47 -4.78 9.56 26.18
CA THR A 47 -5.51 10.81 25.92
C THR A 47 -6.68 10.65 24.93
N GLY A 48 -6.67 9.59 24.13
CA GLY A 48 -7.59 9.40 23.00
C GLY A 48 -7.04 9.96 21.69
N ALA A 49 -5.78 10.40 21.66
CA ALA A 49 -5.08 10.66 20.41
C ALA A 49 -4.93 9.35 19.60
N SER A 50 -5.02 9.43 18.28
CA SER A 50 -4.96 8.25 17.43
C SER A 50 -4.36 8.53 16.06
N ALA A 51 -3.77 7.50 15.45
CA ALA A 51 -3.25 7.53 14.09
C ALA A 51 -3.43 6.18 13.42
N THR A 52 -3.48 6.18 12.08
CA THR A 52 -3.34 4.98 11.28
C THR A 52 -2.10 5.07 10.39
N VAL A 53 -1.54 3.91 10.10
CA VAL A 53 -0.47 3.74 9.11
C VAL A 53 -0.88 2.65 8.15
N ASP A 54 -1.01 3.01 6.88
CA ASP A 54 -1.24 2.05 5.81
C ASP A 54 0.11 1.62 5.24
N PHE A 55 0.36 0.32 5.25
CA PHE A 55 1.55 -0.31 4.69
C PHE A 55 1.19 -0.98 3.37
N ASN A 56 1.76 -0.51 2.27
CA ASN A 56 1.48 -1.03 0.95
C ASN A 56 2.78 -1.49 0.28
N PHE A 57 2.87 -2.77 -0.09
CA PHE A 57 4.07 -3.39 -0.61
C PHE A 57 3.92 -3.70 -2.10
N THR A 58 4.97 -3.41 -2.88
CA THR A 58 5.00 -3.65 -4.33
C THR A 58 6.38 -4.18 -4.74
N ASP A 59 6.43 -5.27 -5.47
CA ASP A 59 7.68 -5.75 -6.07
C ASP A 59 8.13 -4.79 -7.18
N ILE A 60 9.37 -4.29 -7.08
CA ILE A 60 9.96 -3.38 -8.07
C ILE A 60 11.21 -3.95 -8.75
N GLY A 61 11.58 -5.17 -8.41
CA GLY A 61 12.73 -5.88 -8.98
C GLY A 61 13.21 -7.00 -8.08
N THR A 62 14.17 -7.78 -8.55
CA THR A 62 14.73 -8.89 -7.76
C THR A 62 15.37 -8.38 -6.47
N GLY A 63 14.87 -8.86 -5.34
CA GLY A 63 15.35 -8.47 -4.01
C GLY A 63 15.02 -7.03 -3.63
N LYS A 64 14.07 -6.38 -4.32
CA LYS A 64 13.63 -5.02 -4.04
C LYS A 64 12.13 -4.92 -3.94
N VAL A 65 11.66 -4.37 -2.83
CA VAL A 65 10.26 -4.10 -2.55
C VAL A 65 10.10 -2.61 -2.25
N GLN A 66 9.16 -1.97 -2.91
CA GLN A 66 8.70 -0.64 -2.54
C GLN A 66 7.66 -0.77 -1.44
N LEU A 67 7.86 -0.03 -0.36
CA LEU A 67 6.92 0.16 0.73
C LEU A 67 6.39 1.58 0.66
N ASP A 68 5.12 1.72 0.29
CA ASP A 68 4.41 2.97 0.37
C ASP A 68 3.67 3.03 1.71
N LEU A 69 3.85 4.13 2.43
CA LEU A 69 3.29 4.39 3.74
C LEU A 69 2.38 5.61 3.66
N ASP A 70 1.15 5.46 4.16
CA ASP A 70 0.25 6.60 4.39
C ASP A 70 0.00 6.76 5.89
N PHE A 71 0.34 7.92 6.41
CA PHE A 71 0.17 8.30 7.82
C PHE A 71 -1.03 9.23 7.96
N VAL A 72 -1.98 8.89 8.81
CA VAL A 72 -3.15 9.73 9.06
C VAL A 72 -3.28 10.00 10.55
N ASN A 73 -3.44 11.26 10.93
CA ASN A 73 -3.85 11.62 12.29
C ASN A 73 -5.36 11.47 12.41
N THR A 74 -5.82 10.37 13.03
CA THR A 74 -7.23 10.03 13.17
C THR A 74 -7.86 10.52 14.47
N THR A 75 -7.17 11.34 15.26
CA THR A 75 -7.70 11.91 16.50
C THR A 75 -9.02 12.65 16.26
N GLY A 76 -10.06 12.26 17.01
CA GLY A 76 -11.39 12.86 16.90
C GLY A 76 -12.20 12.41 15.67
N THR A 77 -11.67 11.53 14.81
CA THR A 77 -12.39 10.99 13.64
C THR A 77 -12.92 9.58 13.86
N LEU A 78 -12.39 8.86 14.84
CA LEU A 78 -12.84 7.50 15.15
C LEU A 78 -14.23 7.56 15.81
N THR A 79 -15.14 6.74 15.27
CA THR A 79 -16.53 6.66 15.73
C THR A 79 -16.80 5.52 16.72
N SER A 80 -15.81 4.65 16.93
CA SER A 80 -15.94 3.48 17.82
C SER A 80 -14.62 3.18 18.53
N GLY A 81 -14.69 2.73 19.77
CA GLY A 81 -13.55 2.32 20.59
C GLY A 81 -13.47 3.07 21.91
N SER A 82 -12.48 2.70 22.74
CA SER A 82 -12.15 3.43 23.96
C SER A 82 -11.35 4.69 23.57
N PHE A 83 -11.93 5.85 23.80
CA PHE A 83 -11.30 7.13 23.44
C PHE A 83 -10.38 7.69 24.51
N GLY A 84 -10.01 6.90 25.50
CA GLY A 84 -9.21 7.39 26.64
C GLY A 84 -9.86 8.59 27.31
N GLU A 85 -9.14 9.71 27.44
CA GLU A 85 -9.65 10.95 28.01
C GLU A 85 -10.46 11.82 27.00
N GLY A 86 -10.78 11.30 25.84
CA GLY A 86 -11.70 11.91 24.86
C GLY A 86 -11.09 13.00 24.01
N ALA A 87 -9.82 12.90 23.66
CA ALA A 87 -9.20 13.86 22.72
C ALA A 87 -9.95 13.91 21.38
N THR A 88 -10.25 15.10 20.94
CA THR A 88 -10.89 15.41 19.66
C THR A 88 -9.97 16.11 18.68
N SER A 89 -8.81 16.58 19.15
CA SER A 89 -7.78 17.18 18.32
C SER A 89 -6.38 16.92 18.87
N SER A 90 -5.43 16.76 17.97
CA SER A 90 -4.01 16.60 18.27
C SER A 90 -3.15 17.03 17.09
N LYS A 91 -1.84 16.97 17.30
CA LYS A 91 -0.80 17.06 16.26
C LYS A 91 0.04 15.80 16.30
N LEU A 92 -0.03 14.99 15.24
CA LEU A 92 0.86 13.83 15.04
C LEU A 92 2.23 14.35 14.60
N THR A 93 3.22 14.24 15.46
CA THR A 93 4.57 14.79 15.26
C THR A 93 5.59 13.76 14.80
N GLY A 94 5.27 12.49 14.84
CA GLY A 94 6.15 11.45 14.34
C GLY A 94 5.62 10.05 14.57
N ILE A 95 6.08 9.15 13.70
CA ILE A 95 5.86 7.71 13.73
C ILE A 95 7.21 7.02 13.55
N ALA A 96 7.47 5.98 14.33
CA ALA A 96 8.67 5.18 14.21
C ALA A 96 8.33 3.69 14.36
N PHE A 97 9.05 2.82 13.64
CA PHE A 97 8.85 1.38 13.74
C PHE A 97 10.12 0.60 13.42
N ASP A 98 10.10 -0.67 13.82
CA ASP A 98 11.17 -1.62 13.57
C ASP A 98 10.98 -2.27 12.20
N ILE A 99 12.09 -2.62 11.56
CA ILE A 99 12.15 -3.48 10.39
C ILE A 99 12.93 -4.75 10.73
N PHE A 100 12.86 -5.79 9.90
CA PHE A 100 13.64 -7.00 10.14
C PHE A 100 15.12 -6.78 9.85
N SER A 101 15.99 -7.44 10.61
CA SER A 101 17.45 -7.31 10.50
C SER A 101 18.03 -7.74 9.15
N ASP A 102 17.30 -8.51 8.35
CA ASP A 102 17.65 -8.94 7.00
C ASP A 102 17.13 -7.99 5.91
N ILE A 103 16.55 -6.84 6.31
CA ILE A 103 16.04 -5.80 5.43
C ILE A 103 16.86 -4.53 5.61
N THR A 104 17.16 -3.86 4.51
CA THR A 104 17.83 -2.55 4.52
C THR A 104 17.08 -1.53 3.68
N VAL A 105 17.12 -0.28 4.10
CA VAL A 105 16.57 0.85 3.34
C VAL A 105 17.59 1.29 2.28
N GLU A 106 17.18 1.27 1.01
CA GLU A 106 18.01 1.74 -0.11
C GLU A 106 17.79 3.24 -0.37
N SER A 107 16.53 3.66 -0.40
CA SER A 107 16.15 5.06 -0.64
C SER A 107 14.77 5.36 -0.07
N TYR A 108 14.46 6.65 0.04
CA TYR A 108 13.14 7.10 0.48
C TYR A 108 12.75 8.41 -0.19
N THR A 109 11.44 8.65 -0.26
CA THR A 109 10.84 9.93 -0.66
C THR A 109 9.71 10.26 0.31
N LEU A 110 9.63 11.51 0.75
CA LEU A 110 8.63 11.97 1.71
C LEU A 110 7.71 12.99 1.05
N THR A 111 6.42 12.95 1.41
CA THR A 111 5.40 13.87 0.93
C THR A 111 4.53 14.34 2.10
N GLY A 112 4.39 15.63 2.27
CA GLY A 112 3.59 16.25 3.35
C GLY A 112 4.43 16.67 4.54
N LYS A 113 3.81 16.69 5.71
CA LYS A 113 4.35 17.34 6.91
C LYS A 113 5.29 16.48 7.75
N LEU A 114 5.28 15.16 7.60
CA LEU A 114 6.29 14.28 8.21
C LEU A 114 7.48 14.17 7.25
N ASP A 115 8.23 15.25 7.13
CA ASP A 115 9.23 15.49 6.09
C ASP A 115 10.66 15.12 6.49
N THR A 116 10.83 14.56 7.67
CA THR A 116 12.15 14.13 8.18
C THR A 116 12.17 12.62 8.37
N PHE A 117 13.08 11.94 7.65
CA PHE A 117 13.42 10.53 7.86
C PHE A 117 14.63 10.40 8.78
N THR A 118 14.57 9.46 9.71
CA THR A 118 15.65 9.20 10.68
C THR A 118 15.76 7.69 10.94
N THR A 119 16.99 7.19 11.11
CA THR A 119 17.28 5.84 11.60
C THR A 119 17.66 5.87 13.08
N ASP A 120 17.65 4.72 13.75
CA ASP A 120 18.00 4.57 15.17
C ASP A 120 17.22 5.52 16.09
N VAL A 121 15.91 5.55 15.91
CA VAL A 121 15.02 6.52 16.56
C VAL A 121 14.85 6.23 18.03
N ARG A 122 15.23 7.19 18.88
CA ARG A 122 14.92 7.16 20.31
C ARG A 122 13.54 7.74 20.57
N PHE A 123 12.65 6.89 21.07
CA PHE A 123 11.25 7.24 21.34
C PHE A 123 10.93 7.09 22.84
N ASN A 124 11.44 7.97 23.67
CA ASN A 124 11.23 7.92 25.13
C ASN A 124 9.76 8.18 25.52
N PRO A 125 9.17 7.44 26.50
CA PRO A 125 9.87 6.49 27.39
C PRO A 125 10.10 5.09 26.79
N PHE A 126 9.48 4.75 25.67
CA PHE A 126 9.44 3.39 25.12
C PHE A 126 10.81 2.83 24.77
N SER A 127 11.74 3.65 24.29
CA SER A 127 13.10 3.18 23.98
C SER A 127 13.87 2.63 25.21
N LYS A 128 13.37 2.84 26.43
CA LYS A 128 13.90 2.18 27.61
C LYS A 128 13.40 0.74 27.78
N GLN A 129 12.32 0.40 27.11
CA GLN A 129 11.64 -0.90 27.20
C GLN A 129 11.94 -1.76 25.97
N VAL A 130 11.85 -1.17 24.76
CA VAL A 130 11.95 -1.88 23.49
C VAL A 130 13.21 -1.55 22.67
N GLY A 131 14.07 -0.65 23.15
CA GLY A 131 15.25 -0.18 22.42
C GLY A 131 14.95 1.01 21.48
N THR A 132 15.83 1.24 20.51
CA THR A 132 15.63 2.20 19.43
C THR A 132 14.80 1.56 18.34
N PHE A 133 13.96 2.35 17.69
CA PHE A 133 13.26 1.92 16.47
C PHE A 133 14.18 2.10 15.27
N ASP A 134 14.11 1.20 14.30
CA ASP A 134 15.01 1.20 13.15
C ASP A 134 14.82 2.41 12.23
N ILE A 135 13.56 2.78 11.96
CA ILE A 135 13.22 3.92 11.09
C ILE A 135 12.10 4.78 11.69
N GLY A 136 12.10 6.05 11.32
CA GLY A 136 11.05 6.96 11.75
C GLY A 136 10.88 8.18 10.85
N PHE A 137 9.67 8.72 10.89
CA PHE A 137 9.17 9.84 10.12
C PHE A 137 8.64 10.91 11.06
N ALA A 138 9.11 12.14 10.95
CA ALA A 138 8.75 13.21 11.88
C ALA A 138 8.62 14.56 11.17
N ASP A 139 7.97 15.50 11.87
CA ASP A 139 7.87 16.90 11.46
C ASP A 139 9.16 17.70 11.68
N ASN A 140 10.13 17.11 12.36
CA ASN A 140 11.45 17.71 12.58
C ASN A 140 12.50 16.64 12.96
N LYS A 141 13.79 17.01 12.88
CA LYS A 141 14.94 16.12 13.10
C LYS A 141 15.03 15.46 14.48
N LYS A 142 14.16 15.81 15.41
CA LYS A 142 14.19 15.26 16.76
C LYS A 142 12.81 14.75 17.12
N PHE A 143 12.65 13.45 17.28
CA PHE A 143 11.47 12.83 17.91
C PHE A 143 11.23 13.30 19.36
N VAL A 144 12.03 14.21 19.88
CA VAL A 144 12.06 14.69 21.26
C VAL A 144 11.70 16.18 21.30
N GLY A 145 10.47 16.48 21.52
CA GLY A 145 10.01 17.87 21.67
C GLY A 145 10.17 18.69 20.38
N GLY A 146 9.38 19.68 20.24
CA GLY A 146 9.39 20.56 19.06
C GLY A 146 8.14 21.42 19.04
N ASN A 147 8.13 22.40 18.17
CA ASN A 147 6.94 23.16 17.88
C ASN A 147 6.02 22.29 16.99
N PRO A 148 4.80 21.91 17.44
CA PRO A 148 3.92 21.05 16.67
C PRO A 148 3.29 21.73 15.44
N ASN A 149 3.72 22.95 15.09
CA ASN A 149 3.13 23.73 14.00
C ASN A 149 3.34 23.07 12.63
N GLY A 150 4.43 22.31 12.44
CA GLY A 150 4.71 21.56 11.21
C GLY A 150 4.01 20.19 11.14
N ALA A 151 3.47 19.71 12.26
CA ALA A 151 2.92 18.36 12.38
C ALA A 151 1.54 18.20 11.75
N LEU A 152 1.11 16.94 11.56
CA LEU A 152 -0.21 16.61 11.02
C LEU A 152 -1.31 16.95 12.02
N ALA A 153 -2.21 17.84 11.67
CA ALA A 153 -3.43 18.07 12.44
C ALA A 153 -4.39 16.89 12.32
N SER A 154 -5.39 16.81 13.19
CA SER A 154 -6.47 15.82 13.09
C SER A 154 -7.12 15.85 11.72
N GLY A 155 -7.24 14.67 11.10
CA GLY A 155 -7.75 14.49 9.74
C GLY A 155 -6.73 14.77 8.62
N GLU A 156 -5.53 15.27 8.93
CA GLU A 156 -4.47 15.43 7.91
C GLU A 156 -3.67 14.14 7.72
N SER A 157 -3.06 14.03 6.54
CA SER A 157 -2.21 12.90 6.15
C SER A 157 -0.86 13.35 5.59
N ALA A 158 0.10 12.44 5.63
CA ALA A 158 1.38 12.51 4.92
C ALA A 158 1.73 11.13 4.40
N SER A 159 2.63 11.03 3.44
CA SER A 159 3.06 9.74 2.90
C SER A 159 4.58 9.65 2.76
N ALA A 160 5.05 8.41 2.74
CA ALA A 160 6.42 8.09 2.43
C ALA A 160 6.48 6.89 1.47
N THR A 161 7.42 6.93 0.54
CA THR A 161 7.80 5.77 -0.26
C THR A 161 9.21 5.37 0.17
N VAL A 162 9.38 4.12 0.55
CA VAL A 162 10.68 3.54 0.98
C VAL A 162 11.01 2.36 0.07
N VAL A 163 12.19 2.37 -0.52
CA VAL A 163 12.70 1.22 -1.26
C VAL A 163 13.50 0.34 -0.31
N LEU A 164 13.08 -0.91 -0.18
CA LEU A 164 13.67 -1.91 0.68
C LEU A 164 14.45 -2.94 -0.15
N HIS A 165 15.66 -3.28 0.30
CA HIS A 165 16.30 -4.54 -0.05
C HIS A 165 15.78 -5.62 0.88
N ALA A 166 15.09 -6.61 0.34
CA ALA A 166 14.48 -7.71 1.08
C ALA A 166 14.67 -9.03 0.34
N PRO A 167 14.96 -10.15 1.02
CA PRO A 167 15.06 -11.47 0.38
C PRO A 167 13.69 -12.03 -0.03
N GLN A 168 12.59 -11.50 0.51
CA GLN A 168 11.23 -11.89 0.20
C GLN A 168 10.63 -11.01 -0.90
N ASN A 169 9.58 -11.52 -1.58
CA ASN A 169 8.70 -10.73 -2.42
C ASN A 169 7.73 -9.88 -1.58
N ALA A 170 7.00 -8.97 -2.23
CA ALA A 170 6.07 -8.04 -1.57
C ALA A 170 4.97 -8.76 -0.77
N VAL A 171 4.43 -9.88 -1.29
CA VAL A 171 3.37 -10.67 -0.62
C VAL A 171 3.88 -11.23 0.70
N ASP A 172 4.99 -11.96 0.64
CA ASP A 172 5.57 -12.64 1.81
C ASP A 172 6.07 -11.60 2.83
N LEU A 173 6.65 -10.49 2.34
CA LEU A 173 7.12 -9.42 3.20
C LEU A 173 5.97 -8.75 3.94
N ARG A 174 4.86 -8.46 3.25
CA ARG A 174 3.66 -7.90 3.87
C ARG A 174 3.13 -8.80 4.98
N GLU A 175 2.97 -10.10 4.73
CA GLU A 175 2.49 -11.05 5.73
C GLU A 175 3.44 -11.13 6.92
N ARG A 176 4.75 -11.11 6.66
CA ARG A 176 5.77 -11.12 7.71
C ARG A 176 5.69 -9.88 8.61
N PHE A 177 5.56 -8.69 8.04
CA PHE A 177 5.38 -7.44 8.79
C PHE A 177 4.08 -7.47 9.60
N ARG A 178 2.95 -7.83 8.97
CA ARG A 178 1.66 -7.92 9.64
C ARG A 178 1.71 -8.87 10.83
N ALA A 179 2.19 -10.08 10.63
CA ALA A 179 2.30 -11.07 11.70
C ALA A 179 3.24 -10.64 12.83
N ALA A 180 4.34 -9.95 12.50
CA ALA A 180 5.27 -9.46 13.50
C ALA A 180 4.70 -8.32 14.35
N PHE A 181 3.93 -7.39 13.75
CA PHE A 181 3.22 -6.35 14.51
C PHE A 181 2.09 -6.93 15.37
N GLU A 182 1.36 -7.97 14.90
CA GLU A 182 0.32 -8.66 15.67
C GLU A 182 0.89 -9.42 16.88
N SER A 183 2.11 -9.95 16.77
CA SER A 183 2.76 -10.75 17.82
C SER A 183 3.77 -9.98 18.68
N GLU A 184 3.83 -8.65 18.52
CA GLU A 184 4.82 -7.78 19.18
C GLU A 184 6.29 -8.16 18.85
N GLY A 185 6.51 -8.84 17.71
CA GLY A 185 7.84 -9.16 17.19
C GLY A 185 8.55 -7.98 16.54
N LEU A 186 7.78 -6.95 16.12
CA LEU A 186 8.23 -5.62 15.71
C LEU A 186 7.42 -4.58 16.46
N ASN A 187 8.07 -3.47 16.81
CA ASN A 187 7.42 -2.38 17.53
C ASN A 187 7.09 -1.24 16.56
N ILE A 188 6.01 -0.53 16.84
CA ILE A 188 5.64 0.72 16.18
C ILE A 188 5.13 1.70 17.23
N ALA A 189 5.48 2.98 17.06
CA ALA A 189 5.08 4.02 18.00
C ALA A 189 4.69 5.31 17.27
N ALA A 190 3.74 6.05 17.83
CA ALA A 190 3.33 7.37 17.39
C ALA A 190 3.46 8.40 18.51
N ARG A 191 3.79 9.65 18.14
CA ARG A 191 3.89 10.77 19.07
C ARG A 191 2.91 11.86 18.71
N PHE A 192 2.14 12.28 19.73
CA PHE A 192 1.18 13.35 19.63
C PHE A 192 1.55 14.51 20.55
N GLN A 193 1.29 15.74 20.09
CA GLN A 193 1.39 16.97 20.84
C GLN A 193 0.14 17.82 20.64
N ALA A 194 0.01 18.89 21.42
CA ALA A 194 -1.16 19.78 21.40
C ALA A 194 -2.47 18.97 21.44
N VAL A 195 -2.49 17.91 22.22
CA VAL A 195 -3.69 17.09 22.45
C VAL A 195 -4.63 17.89 23.35
N ASN A 196 -5.90 18.02 22.97
CA ASN A 196 -6.88 18.82 23.72
C ASN A 196 -7.50 18.08 24.92
N ALA A 197 -6.93 16.96 25.33
CA ALA A 197 -7.31 16.20 26.52
C ALA A 197 -6.07 15.68 27.25
N GLY A 198 -6.25 15.29 28.51
CA GLY A 198 -5.19 14.73 29.35
C GLY A 198 -4.03 15.69 29.55
N SER A 199 -2.80 15.18 29.47
CA SER A 199 -1.58 15.96 29.71
C SER A 199 -1.14 16.84 28.53
N GLY A 200 -1.95 16.99 27.48
CA GLY A 200 -1.65 17.80 26.29
C GLY A 200 -0.66 17.16 25.32
N SER A 201 -0.18 15.96 25.62
CA SER A 201 0.68 15.14 24.73
C SER A 201 0.52 13.66 25.06
N ASP A 202 0.74 12.81 24.08
CA ASP A 202 0.74 11.36 24.26
C ASP A 202 1.79 10.71 23.34
N LYS A 203 2.23 9.54 23.73
CA LYS A 203 2.98 8.61 22.91
C LYS A 203 2.33 7.26 23.03
N LEU A 204 2.10 6.62 21.92
CA LEU A 204 1.47 5.31 21.83
C LEU A 204 2.48 4.31 21.30
N LEU A 205 2.55 3.12 21.92
CA LEU A 205 3.39 2.01 21.50
C LEU A 205 2.51 0.80 21.21
N GLY A 206 2.78 0.13 20.11
CA GLY A 206 1.95 -0.97 19.65
C GLY A 206 0.56 -0.48 19.24
N GLY A 207 -0.28 -1.40 18.86
CA GLY A 207 -1.63 -1.11 18.40
C GLY A 207 -2.28 -2.36 17.83
N THR A 208 -3.24 -2.19 16.95
CA THR A 208 -3.94 -3.29 16.31
C THR A 208 -3.76 -3.26 14.79
N VAL A 209 -3.54 -4.42 14.20
CA VAL A 209 -3.61 -4.60 12.75
C VAL A 209 -5.06 -4.83 12.37
N ASP A 210 -5.60 -4.01 11.47
CA ASP A 210 -6.91 -4.26 10.89
C ASP A 210 -6.76 -5.06 9.58
N PRO A 211 -7.02 -6.37 9.60
CA PRO A 211 -6.89 -7.21 8.41
C PRO A 211 -7.98 -6.97 7.37
N PHE A 212 -9.07 -6.25 7.73
CA PHE A 212 -10.26 -6.14 6.89
C PHE A 212 -10.50 -4.74 6.34
N ASN A 213 -9.78 -3.74 6.80
CA ASN A 213 -10.02 -2.34 6.43
C ASN A 213 -9.05 -1.80 5.38
N SER A 214 -8.37 -2.68 4.66
CA SER A 214 -7.79 -2.27 3.38
C SER A 214 -8.96 -2.15 2.41
N PRO A 215 -9.36 -0.92 1.98
CA PRO A 215 -10.34 -0.81 0.92
C PRO A 215 -9.77 -1.62 -0.26
N PRO A 216 -10.54 -2.49 -0.90
CA PRO A 216 -10.11 -3.07 -2.15
C PRO A 216 -9.82 -1.87 -3.04
N LYS A 217 -8.54 -1.63 -3.32
CA LYS A 217 -8.16 -0.66 -4.34
C LYS A 217 -8.90 -1.18 -5.57
N ASP A 218 -9.86 -0.39 -6.09
CA ASP A 218 -10.59 -0.74 -7.29
C ASP A 218 -9.55 -1.13 -8.35
N ILE A 219 -9.32 -2.43 -8.46
CA ILE A 219 -8.47 -2.98 -9.51
C ILE A 219 -9.36 -2.88 -10.73
N PRO A 220 -9.04 -2.03 -11.74
CA PRO A 220 -9.78 -2.04 -12.98
C PRO A 220 -9.74 -3.49 -13.47
N GLU A 221 -10.89 -4.15 -13.52
CA GLU A 221 -10.98 -5.51 -14.04
C GLU A 221 -10.28 -5.49 -15.41
N PRO A 222 -9.25 -6.34 -15.61
CA PRO A 222 -8.58 -6.36 -16.90
C PRO A 222 -9.65 -6.63 -17.95
N ALA A 223 -9.74 -5.78 -18.96
CA ALA A 223 -10.72 -5.81 -20.06
C ALA A 223 -10.67 -7.11 -20.90
N VAL A 224 -10.25 -8.22 -20.30
CA VAL A 224 -10.11 -9.54 -20.90
C VAL A 224 -11.47 -10.22 -21.12
N VAL A 225 -12.48 -9.88 -20.31
CA VAL A 225 -13.80 -10.53 -20.43
C VAL A 225 -14.58 -10.02 -21.65
N SER A 226 -14.35 -8.79 -22.08
CA SER A 226 -15.01 -8.21 -23.26
C SER A 226 -14.49 -8.78 -24.59
N GLY A 227 -13.24 -9.27 -24.64
CA GLY A 227 -12.64 -9.85 -25.84
C GLY A 227 -13.14 -11.25 -26.18
N LEU A 228 -13.44 -12.07 -25.18
CA LEU A 228 -13.91 -13.46 -25.37
C LEU A 228 -15.34 -13.50 -25.90
N GLY A 229 -16.20 -12.57 -25.50
CA GLY A 229 -17.57 -12.45 -25.96
C GLY A 229 -17.68 -12.10 -27.46
N LEU A 230 -16.76 -11.29 -27.97
CA LEU A 230 -16.74 -10.88 -29.38
C LEU A 230 -16.26 -11.99 -30.32
N MET A 231 -15.29 -12.82 -29.89
CA MET A 231 -14.81 -13.95 -30.71
C MET A 231 -15.87 -15.05 -30.88
N LEU A 232 -16.68 -15.32 -29.87
CA LEU A 232 -17.77 -16.31 -29.96
C LEU A 232 -18.95 -15.82 -30.81
N GLY A 233 -19.16 -14.50 -30.89
CA GLY A 233 -20.19 -13.88 -31.74
C GLY A 233 -19.91 -14.04 -33.24
N PHE A 234 -18.66 -13.93 -33.65
CA PHE A 234 -18.30 -14.04 -35.08
C PHE A 234 -18.33 -15.48 -35.63
N MET A 235 -18.15 -16.50 -34.81
CA MET A 235 -18.24 -17.89 -35.28
C MET A 235 -19.68 -18.36 -35.54
N LYS A 236 -20.69 -17.76 -34.90
CA LYS A 236 -22.10 -18.16 -35.07
C LYS A 236 -22.77 -17.59 -36.31
N VAL A 237 -22.26 -16.50 -36.89
CA VAL A 237 -22.87 -15.84 -38.07
C VAL A 237 -22.47 -16.52 -39.39
N ARG A 238 -21.35 -17.25 -39.43
CA ARG A 238 -20.85 -17.86 -40.67
C ARG A 238 -21.52 -19.20 -41.06
N LYS A 239 -22.34 -19.82 -40.21
CA LYS A 239 -22.93 -21.15 -40.45
C LYS A 239 -24.35 -21.14 -41.02
N LYS A 240 -24.92 -19.94 -41.36
CA LYS A 240 -26.32 -19.83 -41.81
C LYS A 240 -26.52 -19.42 -43.28
N ARG A 241 -25.45 -19.51 -44.13
CA ARG A 241 -25.55 -19.13 -45.54
C ARG A 241 -25.18 -20.20 -46.57
N SER A 242 -25.38 -21.48 -46.23
CA SER A 242 -25.13 -22.57 -47.19
C SER A 242 -26.22 -23.63 -47.12
N SER A 243 -27.46 -23.26 -47.46
CA SER A 243 -28.46 -24.25 -47.89
C SER A 243 -29.70 -23.54 -48.47
N LYS A 244 -29.57 -23.09 -49.72
CA LYS A 244 -30.72 -22.92 -50.62
C LYS A 244 -30.21 -22.78 -52.03
N SER A 245 -30.07 -23.89 -52.70
CA SER A 245 -30.17 -23.99 -54.19
C SER A 245 -30.21 -25.46 -54.50
N SER A 246 -31.34 -25.91 -54.89
CA SER A 246 -31.60 -26.85 -55.98
C SER A 246 -32.89 -27.60 -55.74
N SER A 247 -33.92 -27.23 -56.44
CA SER A 247 -34.82 -28.17 -57.10
C SER A 247 -35.93 -27.42 -57.84
N LYS A 248 -35.77 -27.31 -59.16
CA LYS A 248 -36.90 -27.27 -60.11
C LYS A 248 -36.43 -27.77 -61.46
N GLY A 249 -37.09 -28.77 -61.98
CA GLY A 249 -36.99 -29.34 -63.32
C GLY A 249 -37.72 -30.66 -63.31
N THR A 250 -38.77 -30.69 -63.78
CA THR A 250 -39.80 -30.96 -64.80
C THR A 250 -40.91 -31.74 -64.21
#